data_fd91ac7b5d53983c2bde3b8f9a666a3a
#
_entry.id   fd91ac7b5d53983c2bde3b8f9a666a3a
#
_cell.length_a   1.000
_cell.length_b   1.000
_cell.length_c   1.000
_cell.angle_alpha   90.00
_cell.angle_beta   90.00
_cell.angle_gamma   90.00
#
_symmetry.space_group_name_H-M   'P 1'
#
loop_
_entity.id
_entity.type
_entity.pdbx_description
1 polymer ?
#
loop_
_entity_poly.entity_id
_entity_poly.type
_entity_poly.pdbx_seq_one_letter_code
_entity_poly.pdbx_strand_id
1 'polypeptide(L)'
;MAAGPAPTGVYNVRDYGAKGDGKTLDSPAINAAIEAAVANGGGQVLLPAGTYLSGSIRMKSNVDLHITAGAKILAANPKKVKSADGTSVYDESESFGGFPEYQDGGHTYFHNSLIWAEGQTNISITGHGMIDGEGLTKKDTEKAGQVQGGSIGTGDKAIALKLCRQVTIRDITIYRGGHFGIIMTGCDLSTIDNVTIDTNRDGFDIDCCKYMTITNCKINTPSDDALVLKSSYALKKAVVTEHIAISNCNITGFKCGTMLDGTYIPEPVGWVCGRFKLGTESNGGYRNIALTNCTFMYSSGLAFEEVDQGKMENIVVSNITMSHVHHYPIYITTGCRNRGPKEVTEPSSARDIQISNVIADDCDSLCSIIVTGMPDVPIHNVWLSNIRLYFKGGGTRELVNKEYREQGTNYPEPKFAGWTPAYGLYARHVRGLHISDVTFRYERPDYRPAVVLDDVGDVTIHALDAPTEAGVEQVVTLSSETVPVIYD
;
A
#
# COMPACT_ATOMS: atom_id res chain seq x y z
N MET A 1 40.99 -39.14 -2.92
CA MET A 1 39.72 -38.76 -2.31
C MET A 1 38.74 -38.57 -3.47
N ALA A 2 37.69 -39.37 -3.58
CA ALA A 2 36.67 -39.18 -4.58
C ALA A 2 35.97 -37.83 -4.31
N ALA A 3 35.89 -36.96 -5.30
CA ALA A 3 35.09 -35.76 -5.22
C ALA A 3 33.64 -36.17 -4.92
N GLY A 4 33.07 -35.63 -3.83
CA GLY A 4 31.65 -35.83 -3.56
C GLY A 4 30.80 -35.37 -4.75
N PRO A 5 29.54 -35.84 -4.88
CA PRO A 5 28.67 -35.43 -5.96
C PRO A 5 28.60 -33.88 -5.96
N ALA A 6 28.65 -33.31 -7.18
CA ALA A 6 28.49 -31.86 -7.34
C ALA A 6 27.22 -31.42 -6.64
N PRO A 7 27.21 -30.28 -5.91
CA PRO A 7 26.04 -29.80 -5.20
C PRO A 7 24.87 -29.69 -6.16
N THR A 8 23.72 -30.26 -5.79
CA THR A 8 22.51 -30.32 -6.63
C THR A 8 21.86 -28.95 -6.82
N GLY A 9 22.38 -27.90 -6.20
CA GLY A 9 21.75 -26.58 -6.16
C GLY A 9 20.46 -26.52 -5.31
N VAL A 10 20.09 -27.62 -4.64
CA VAL A 10 18.94 -27.71 -3.74
C VAL A 10 19.44 -28.10 -2.33
N TYR A 11 19.06 -27.30 -1.36
CA TYR A 11 19.45 -27.42 0.05
C TYR A 11 18.19 -27.63 0.90
N ASN A 12 17.87 -28.89 1.18
CA ASN A 12 16.68 -29.24 1.98
C ASN A 12 16.94 -28.89 3.45
N VAL A 13 16.12 -28.03 4.05
CA VAL A 13 16.30 -27.57 5.43
C VAL A 13 16.31 -28.72 6.44
N ARG A 14 15.69 -29.87 6.15
CA ARG A 14 15.70 -31.06 6.99
C ARG A 14 17.07 -31.69 7.12
N ASP A 15 17.91 -31.57 6.09
CA ASP A 15 19.30 -32.06 6.11
C ASP A 15 20.18 -31.22 7.03
N TYR A 16 19.72 -30.02 7.37
CA TYR A 16 20.36 -29.09 8.33
C TYR A 16 19.74 -29.11 9.72
N GLY A 17 18.80 -30.04 9.96
CA GLY A 17 18.23 -30.30 11.28
C GLY A 17 16.84 -29.72 11.52
N ALA A 18 16.21 -29.04 10.53
CA ALA A 18 14.84 -28.57 10.66
C ALA A 18 13.86 -29.73 10.86
N LYS A 19 12.91 -29.56 11.77
CA LYS A 19 11.91 -30.58 12.10
C LYS A 19 10.60 -30.38 11.34
N GLY A 20 10.16 -29.14 11.17
CA GLY A 20 8.86 -28.84 10.56
C GLY A 20 7.68 -29.39 11.37
N ASP A 21 7.79 -29.45 12.69
CA ASP A 21 6.79 -30.03 13.61
C ASP A 21 5.92 -28.96 14.30
N GLY A 22 6.15 -27.67 13.99
CA GLY A 22 5.45 -26.53 14.59
C GLY A 22 5.83 -26.22 16.04
N LYS A 23 6.84 -26.87 16.59
CA LYS A 23 7.28 -26.76 18.00
C LYS A 23 8.76 -26.46 18.14
N THR A 24 9.58 -27.15 17.35
CA THR A 24 11.03 -26.94 17.32
C THR A 24 11.34 -25.64 16.60
N LEU A 25 12.25 -24.82 17.15
CA LEU A 25 12.73 -23.61 16.49
C LEU A 25 13.62 -24.00 15.30
N ASP A 26 13.12 -23.80 14.09
CA ASP A 26 13.75 -24.24 12.85
C ASP A 26 14.59 -23.13 12.15
N SER A 27 14.48 -21.86 12.58
CA SER A 27 15.28 -20.77 11.96
C SER A 27 16.79 -21.01 11.96
N PRO A 28 17.42 -21.64 12.96
CA PRO A 28 18.84 -21.96 12.87
C PRO A 28 19.18 -22.91 11.72
N ALA A 29 18.36 -23.95 11.51
CA ALA A 29 18.52 -24.91 10.42
C ALA A 29 18.25 -24.30 9.04
N ILE A 30 17.22 -23.44 8.93
CA ILE A 30 16.92 -22.70 7.69
C ILE A 30 18.08 -21.78 7.33
N ASN A 31 18.59 -21.01 8.27
CA ASN A 31 19.74 -20.13 8.04
C ASN A 31 21.01 -20.92 7.71
N ALA A 32 21.24 -22.10 8.32
CA ALA A 32 22.36 -22.97 7.96
C ALA A 32 22.25 -23.48 6.50
N ALA A 33 21.06 -23.82 6.04
CA ALA A 33 20.83 -24.20 4.65
C ALA A 33 21.09 -23.01 3.67
N ILE A 34 20.70 -21.80 4.05
CA ILE A 34 20.98 -20.57 3.29
C ILE A 34 22.49 -20.34 3.18
N GLU A 35 23.22 -20.43 4.30
CA GLU A 35 24.68 -20.26 4.28
C GLU A 35 25.38 -21.33 3.46
N ALA A 36 24.91 -22.58 3.49
CA ALA A 36 25.44 -23.65 2.65
C ALA A 36 25.18 -23.39 1.15
N ALA A 37 24.01 -22.87 0.79
CA ALA A 37 23.71 -22.45 -0.57
C ALA A 37 24.67 -21.35 -1.03
N VAL A 38 24.87 -20.32 -0.22
CA VAL A 38 25.79 -19.20 -0.49
C VAL A 38 27.23 -19.68 -0.69
N ALA A 39 27.72 -20.58 0.17
CA ALA A 39 29.07 -21.14 0.08
C ALA A 39 29.33 -21.88 -1.25
N ASN A 40 28.26 -22.31 -1.92
CA ASN A 40 28.33 -22.99 -3.22
C ASN A 40 27.87 -22.10 -4.39
N GLY A 41 27.79 -20.78 -4.21
CA GLY A 41 27.47 -19.82 -5.26
C GLY A 41 25.96 -19.51 -5.42
N GLY A 42 25.13 -20.08 -4.57
CA GLY A 42 23.66 -19.90 -4.56
C GLY A 42 22.88 -21.20 -4.73
N GLY A 43 21.58 -21.10 -4.82
CA GLY A 43 20.68 -22.23 -5.06
C GLY A 43 19.34 -22.12 -4.34
N GLN A 44 18.58 -23.19 -4.40
CA GLN A 44 17.26 -23.28 -3.79
C GLN A 44 17.35 -23.86 -2.37
N VAL A 45 16.88 -23.12 -1.37
CA VAL A 45 16.68 -23.60 0.00
C VAL A 45 15.24 -24.10 0.12
N LEU A 46 15.10 -25.41 0.19
CA LEU A 46 13.84 -26.11 0.09
C LEU A 46 13.23 -26.39 1.46
N LEU A 47 12.01 -25.88 1.70
CA LEU A 47 11.17 -26.24 2.83
C LEU A 47 10.09 -27.25 2.38
N PRO A 48 10.26 -28.56 2.61
CA PRO A 48 9.22 -29.54 2.35
C PRO A 48 7.98 -29.34 3.23
N ALA A 49 6.88 -30.04 2.91
CA ALA A 49 5.65 -29.97 3.71
C ALA A 49 5.93 -30.16 5.22
N GLY A 50 5.36 -29.28 6.05
CA GLY A 50 5.56 -29.22 7.50
C GLY A 50 5.35 -27.82 8.04
N THR A 51 5.32 -27.66 9.37
CA THR A 51 5.19 -26.35 10.02
C THR A 51 6.51 -25.98 10.70
N TYR A 52 7.19 -24.99 10.17
CA TYR A 52 8.51 -24.53 10.62
C TYR A 52 8.36 -23.32 11.56
N LEU A 53 8.45 -23.55 12.87
CA LEU A 53 8.46 -22.47 13.85
C LEU A 53 9.76 -21.67 13.71
N SER A 54 9.66 -20.38 13.45
CA SER A 54 10.84 -19.59 13.03
C SER A 54 10.89 -18.22 13.71
N GLY A 55 12.09 -17.83 14.10
CA GLY A 55 12.50 -16.43 14.24
C GLY A 55 13.06 -15.90 12.93
N SER A 56 14.03 -14.98 12.99
CA SER A 56 14.56 -14.33 11.78
C SER A 56 15.24 -15.30 10.81
N ILE A 57 14.84 -15.22 9.56
CA ILE A 57 15.45 -15.86 8.38
C ILE A 57 16.17 -14.76 7.59
N ARG A 58 17.47 -14.92 7.37
CA ARG A 58 18.34 -13.94 6.73
C ARG A 58 18.58 -14.32 5.28
N MET A 59 17.90 -13.66 4.37
CA MET A 59 18.09 -13.92 2.93
C MET A 59 19.44 -13.41 2.44
N LYS A 60 20.00 -14.12 1.49
CA LYS A 60 21.32 -13.83 0.89
C LYS A 60 21.25 -13.86 -0.64
N SER A 61 22.20 -13.21 -1.28
CA SER A 61 22.29 -13.14 -2.74
C SER A 61 22.35 -14.53 -3.40
N ASN A 62 21.69 -14.67 -4.54
CA ASN A 62 21.60 -15.89 -5.33
C ASN A 62 20.87 -17.04 -4.63
N VAL A 63 19.98 -16.77 -3.67
CA VAL A 63 19.22 -17.79 -2.94
C VAL A 63 17.72 -17.66 -3.25
N ASP A 64 17.09 -18.78 -3.57
CA ASP A 64 15.64 -18.97 -3.62
C ASP A 64 15.18 -19.69 -2.34
N LEU A 65 14.42 -19.03 -1.49
CA LEU A 65 13.72 -19.65 -0.36
C LEU A 65 12.41 -20.24 -0.87
N HIS A 66 12.40 -21.55 -1.10
CA HIS A 66 11.28 -22.26 -1.70
C HIS A 66 10.39 -22.95 -0.65
N ILE A 67 9.20 -22.40 -0.44
CA ILE A 67 8.21 -22.90 0.51
C ILE A 67 7.20 -23.76 -0.24
N THR A 68 7.35 -25.08 -0.20
CA THR A 68 6.52 -25.98 -1.01
C THR A 68 5.06 -26.00 -0.56
N ALA A 69 4.17 -26.52 -1.39
CA ALA A 69 2.78 -26.80 -0.99
C ALA A 69 2.75 -27.65 0.29
N GLY A 70 1.93 -27.23 1.26
CA GLY A 70 1.87 -27.87 2.58
C GLY A 70 2.98 -27.48 3.56
N ALA A 71 3.94 -26.66 3.15
CA ALA A 71 4.90 -26.03 4.05
C ALA A 71 4.33 -24.73 4.63
N LYS A 72 4.58 -24.51 5.92
CA LYS A 72 4.22 -23.28 6.63
C LYS A 72 5.41 -22.78 7.44
N ILE A 73 5.82 -21.54 7.23
CA ILE A 73 6.70 -20.82 8.16
C ILE A 73 5.80 -20.17 9.20
N LEU A 74 5.94 -20.55 10.46
CA LEU A 74 5.16 -20.01 11.58
C LEU A 74 6.06 -19.08 12.40
N ALA A 75 5.71 -17.81 12.45
CA ALA A 75 6.44 -16.83 13.25
C ALA A 75 6.38 -17.17 14.75
N ALA A 76 7.53 -17.29 15.38
CA ALA A 76 7.63 -17.60 16.79
C ALA A 76 7.17 -16.42 17.66
N ASN A 77 6.42 -16.70 18.70
CA ASN A 77 6.07 -15.70 19.69
C ASN A 77 7.25 -15.51 20.66
N PRO A 78 7.93 -14.34 20.67
CA PRO A 78 9.15 -14.12 21.44
C PRO A 78 8.96 -14.15 22.96
N LYS A 79 7.72 -14.09 23.43
CA LYS A 79 7.40 -14.26 24.86
C LYS A 79 7.35 -15.72 25.28
N LYS A 80 7.15 -16.64 24.31
CA LYS A 80 6.99 -18.08 24.55
C LYS A 80 8.19 -18.89 24.08
N VAL A 81 8.92 -18.38 23.08
CA VAL A 81 10.02 -19.09 22.42
C VAL A 81 11.30 -18.27 22.55
N LYS A 82 12.37 -18.93 22.95
CA LYS A 82 13.72 -18.33 23.04
C LYS A 82 14.71 -19.16 22.24
N SER A 83 15.81 -18.56 21.84
CA SER A 83 16.97 -19.26 21.30
C SER A 83 17.61 -20.16 22.35
N ALA A 84 18.49 -21.07 21.93
CA ALA A 84 19.12 -22.03 22.83
C ALA A 84 19.96 -21.37 23.95
N ASP A 85 20.48 -20.18 23.69
CA ASP A 85 21.21 -19.35 24.65
C ASP A 85 20.33 -18.42 25.51
N GLY A 86 19.00 -18.53 25.36
CA GLY A 86 18.02 -17.72 26.09
C GLY A 86 17.76 -16.31 25.49
N THR A 87 18.41 -15.96 24.37
CA THR A 87 18.22 -14.68 23.68
C THR A 87 16.93 -14.67 22.86
N SER A 88 16.64 -13.55 22.20
CA SER A 88 15.53 -13.45 21.26
C SER A 88 15.72 -14.37 20.06
N VAL A 89 14.60 -14.86 19.52
CA VAL A 89 14.58 -15.59 18.24
C VAL A 89 14.60 -14.64 17.03
N TYR A 90 14.32 -13.37 17.24
CA TYR A 90 14.41 -12.34 16.20
C TYR A 90 15.70 -11.54 16.34
N ASP A 91 16.26 -11.15 15.21
CA ASP A 91 17.40 -10.27 15.15
C ASP A 91 17.07 -8.91 15.77
N GLU A 92 18.07 -8.23 16.28
CA GLU A 92 17.92 -6.87 16.76
C GLU A 92 17.71 -5.90 15.57
N SER A 93 16.95 -4.85 15.82
CA SER A 93 16.84 -3.76 14.87
C SER A 93 18.20 -3.13 14.62
N GLU A 94 18.51 -2.85 13.37
CA GLU A 94 19.72 -2.13 13.02
C GLU A 94 19.67 -0.68 13.52
N SER A 95 20.85 -0.06 13.74
CA SER A 95 20.92 1.37 14.06
C SER A 95 20.53 2.20 12.84
N PHE A 96 19.51 3.04 12.96
CA PHE A 96 19.10 3.92 11.87
C PHE A 96 20.12 5.03 11.61
N GLY A 97 20.64 5.65 12.66
CA GLY A 97 21.68 6.69 12.57
C GLY A 97 21.28 7.86 11.66
N GLY A 98 20.03 8.36 11.77
CA GLY A 98 19.48 9.43 10.96
C GLY A 98 18.35 10.17 11.70
N PHE A 99 17.36 10.63 10.96
CA PHE A 99 16.21 11.34 11.48
C PHE A 99 14.96 10.44 11.38
N PRO A 100 14.81 9.49 12.32
CA PRO A 100 13.70 8.53 12.27
C PRO A 100 12.33 9.18 12.40
N GLU A 101 12.25 10.41 12.89
CA GLU A 101 11.02 11.20 12.94
C GLU A 101 10.46 11.64 11.57
N TYR A 102 11.24 11.48 10.49
CA TYR A 102 10.78 11.82 9.14
C TYR A 102 9.90 10.74 8.49
N GLN A 103 9.83 9.56 9.03
CA GLN A 103 8.93 8.48 8.64
C GLN A 103 8.39 7.77 9.88
N ASP A 104 7.46 6.84 9.72
CA ASP A 104 7.02 6.02 10.83
C ASP A 104 8.08 4.96 11.23
N GLY A 105 7.95 4.39 12.43
CA GLY A 105 8.91 3.44 12.96
C GLY A 105 8.99 2.15 12.12
N GLY A 106 7.89 1.77 11.45
CA GLY A 106 7.84 0.60 10.58
C GLY A 106 8.73 0.71 9.35
N HIS A 107 8.95 1.93 8.84
CA HIS A 107 9.84 2.20 7.70
C HIS A 107 11.31 2.40 8.11
N THR A 108 11.61 2.33 9.40
CA THR A 108 12.94 2.66 9.92
C THR A 108 13.82 1.43 10.10
N TYR A 109 13.24 0.30 10.51
CA TYR A 109 13.98 -0.89 10.92
C TYR A 109 13.51 -2.13 10.16
N PHE A 110 14.45 -3.00 9.76
CA PHE A 110 14.19 -4.14 8.88
C PHE A 110 14.64 -5.47 9.45
N HIS A 111 15.74 -5.51 10.22
CA HIS A 111 16.34 -6.77 10.69
C HIS A 111 15.45 -7.50 11.69
N ASN A 112 14.66 -6.79 12.49
CA ASN A 112 13.70 -7.36 13.44
C ASN A 112 12.43 -7.90 12.74
N SER A 113 12.60 -8.69 11.71
CA SER A 113 11.53 -9.26 10.90
C SER A 113 11.65 -10.78 10.78
N LEU A 114 10.58 -11.45 10.34
CA LEU A 114 10.61 -12.90 10.16
C LEU A 114 11.51 -13.31 9.00
N ILE A 115 11.37 -12.65 7.86
CA ILE A 115 12.27 -12.84 6.70
C ILE A 115 12.81 -11.47 6.32
N TRP A 116 14.13 -11.32 6.29
CA TRP A 116 14.70 -10.03 5.91
C TRP A 116 15.97 -10.15 5.05
N ALA A 117 16.24 -9.09 4.30
CA ALA A 117 17.50 -8.90 3.58
C ALA A 117 17.85 -7.43 3.47
N GLU A 118 19.14 -7.10 3.50
CA GLU A 118 19.66 -5.77 3.18
C GLU A 118 20.84 -5.89 2.19
N GLY A 119 20.79 -5.09 1.11
CA GLY A 119 21.86 -5.01 0.11
C GLY A 119 22.10 -6.27 -0.71
N GLN A 120 21.13 -7.19 -0.80
CA GLN A 120 21.25 -8.45 -1.51
C GLN A 120 20.78 -8.35 -2.97
N THR A 121 21.31 -9.23 -3.82
CA THR A 121 20.98 -9.26 -5.25
C THR A 121 20.56 -10.67 -5.68
N ASN A 122 19.59 -10.75 -6.59
CA ASN A 122 19.09 -12.01 -7.13
C ASN A 122 18.60 -12.94 -6.02
N ILE A 123 17.58 -12.50 -5.29
CA ILE A 123 16.93 -13.26 -4.22
C ILE A 123 15.50 -13.59 -4.60
N SER A 124 15.02 -14.75 -4.17
CA SER A 124 13.65 -15.17 -4.43
C SER A 124 13.02 -15.77 -3.17
N ILE A 125 11.72 -15.56 -3.04
CA ILE A 125 10.84 -16.25 -2.09
C ILE A 125 9.70 -16.83 -2.90
N THR A 126 9.65 -18.15 -3.04
CA THR A 126 8.77 -18.80 -4.00
C THR A 126 8.03 -20.01 -3.42
N GLY A 127 7.13 -20.59 -4.21
CA GLY A 127 6.42 -21.82 -3.88
C GLY A 127 4.96 -21.61 -3.51
N HIS A 128 4.25 -22.69 -3.16
CA HIS A 128 2.82 -22.65 -2.83
C HIS A 128 2.55 -22.83 -1.33
N GLY A 129 3.54 -22.50 -0.49
CA GLY A 129 3.42 -22.57 0.95
C GLY A 129 2.90 -21.28 1.58
N MET A 130 2.87 -21.28 2.90
CA MET A 130 2.34 -20.17 3.70
C MET A 130 3.38 -19.60 4.66
N ILE A 131 3.34 -18.30 4.82
CA ILE A 131 3.99 -17.57 5.92
C ILE A 131 2.87 -17.12 6.86
N ASP A 132 2.91 -17.58 8.11
CA ASP A 132 1.95 -17.24 9.15
C ASP A 132 2.63 -16.43 10.25
N GLY A 133 2.34 -15.14 10.29
CA GLY A 133 2.92 -14.18 11.22
C GLY A 133 2.27 -14.15 12.60
N GLU A 134 1.69 -15.24 13.10
CA GLU A 134 0.99 -15.30 14.39
C GLU A 134 1.79 -14.71 15.56
N GLY A 135 3.09 -14.93 15.58
CA GLY A 135 4.00 -14.45 16.63
C GLY A 135 4.50 -13.02 16.45
N LEU A 136 4.24 -12.40 15.30
CA LEU A 136 4.67 -11.03 15.01
C LEU A 136 3.83 -10.01 15.79
N THR A 137 4.43 -8.86 16.07
CA THR A 137 3.70 -7.74 16.67
C THR A 137 2.86 -7.03 15.60
N LYS A 138 1.62 -6.71 15.95
CA LYS A 138 0.70 -5.97 15.09
C LYS A 138 0.69 -4.48 15.42
N LYS A 139 1.18 -4.12 16.59
CA LYS A 139 1.18 -2.75 17.07
C LYS A 139 2.57 -2.19 16.91
N ASP A 140 2.57 -1.04 16.28
CA ASP A 140 3.55 -0.05 16.60
C ASP A 140 3.66 0.05 18.10
N THR A 141 4.83 -0.10 18.57
CA THR A 141 5.17 0.36 19.89
C THR A 141 5.31 1.90 19.87
N GLU A 142 4.62 2.53 18.94
CA GLU A 142 4.48 3.97 18.81
C GLU A 142 3.65 4.51 19.99
N LYS A 143 4.34 4.84 21.04
CA LYS A 143 3.90 5.91 21.91
C LYS A 143 4.32 7.21 21.25
N ALA A 144 3.38 8.15 21.12
CA ALA A 144 3.66 9.48 20.58
C ALA A 144 5.01 10.02 21.05
N GLY A 145 5.91 10.31 20.12
CA GLY A 145 7.24 10.84 20.38
C GLY A 145 8.37 9.82 20.60
N GLN A 146 8.10 8.53 20.49
CA GLN A 146 9.15 7.50 20.50
C GLN A 146 9.21 6.81 19.15
N VAL A 147 10.26 7.06 18.41
CA VAL A 147 10.61 6.27 17.24
C VAL A 147 11.10 4.93 17.74
N GLN A 148 10.28 3.92 17.61
CA GLN A 148 10.61 2.57 18.05
C GLN A 148 10.64 1.65 16.85
N GLY A 149 11.83 1.18 16.53
CA GLY A 149 11.97 -0.06 15.81
C GLY A 149 11.57 -1.18 16.72
N GLY A 150 10.33 -1.58 16.72
CA GLY A 150 9.82 -2.69 17.50
C GLY A 150 10.28 -2.78 18.96
N SER A 151 9.58 -3.50 19.81
CA SER A 151 10.11 -3.82 21.13
C SER A 151 11.33 -4.72 20.95
N ILE A 152 12.40 -4.45 21.67
CA ILE A 152 13.62 -5.28 21.65
C ILE A 152 13.24 -6.77 21.72
N GLY A 153 13.77 -7.54 20.77
CA GLY A 153 13.55 -8.97 20.70
C GLY A 153 12.20 -9.41 20.13
N THR A 154 11.44 -8.51 19.47
CA THR A 154 10.20 -8.87 18.76
C THR A 154 10.39 -8.77 17.25
N GLY A 155 9.72 -9.65 16.48
CA GLY A 155 9.56 -9.49 15.04
C GLY A 155 8.28 -8.72 14.73
N ASP A 156 8.32 -7.82 13.76
CA ASP A 156 7.16 -6.96 13.44
C ASP A 156 6.68 -7.04 11.98
N LYS A 157 7.43 -7.68 11.08
CA LYS A 157 7.08 -7.81 9.66
C LYS A 157 7.27 -9.24 9.16
N ALA A 158 6.40 -9.70 8.26
CA ALA A 158 6.60 -11.01 7.66
C ALA A 158 7.78 -11.03 6.69
N ILE A 159 7.87 -10.06 5.77
CA ILE A 159 8.99 -9.90 4.85
C ILE A 159 9.45 -8.44 4.84
N ALA A 160 10.73 -8.21 5.05
CA ALA A 160 11.35 -6.89 5.05
C ALA A 160 12.64 -6.86 4.21
N LEU A 161 12.61 -6.16 3.09
CA LEU A 161 13.73 -6.09 2.15
C LEU A 161 14.19 -4.64 1.97
N LYS A 162 15.49 -4.40 2.12
CA LYS A 162 16.09 -3.06 2.01
C LYS A 162 17.27 -3.06 1.06
N LEU A 163 17.30 -2.11 0.14
CA LEU A 163 18.39 -1.91 -0.83
C LEU A 163 18.72 -3.20 -1.62
N CYS A 164 17.72 -4.05 -1.88
CA CYS A 164 17.88 -5.28 -2.63
C CYS A 164 17.66 -5.05 -4.13
N ARG A 165 18.18 -5.94 -4.95
CA ARG A 165 18.04 -5.86 -6.40
C ARG A 165 17.69 -7.22 -7.01
N GLN A 166 16.89 -7.24 -8.08
CA GLN A 166 16.44 -8.47 -8.74
C GLN A 166 15.75 -9.42 -7.74
N VAL A 167 14.72 -8.90 -7.08
CA VAL A 167 13.91 -9.67 -6.13
C VAL A 167 12.73 -10.29 -6.84
N THR A 168 12.46 -11.57 -6.57
CA THR A 168 11.24 -12.25 -7.02
C THR A 168 10.50 -12.82 -5.82
N ILE A 169 9.24 -12.39 -5.61
CA ILE A 169 8.34 -12.98 -4.61
C ILE A 169 7.12 -13.50 -5.35
N ARG A 170 6.86 -14.82 -5.29
CA ARG A 170 5.73 -15.36 -6.03
C ARG A 170 5.11 -16.62 -5.46
N ASP A 171 3.83 -16.79 -5.76
CA ASP A 171 3.02 -17.98 -5.49
C ASP A 171 2.79 -18.31 -4.01
N ILE A 172 3.27 -17.49 -3.08
CA ILE A 172 3.15 -17.71 -1.63
C ILE A 172 1.87 -17.09 -1.08
N THR A 173 1.46 -17.60 0.08
CA THR A 173 0.40 -17.01 0.92
C THR A 173 1.00 -16.41 2.18
N ILE A 174 0.62 -15.18 2.54
CA ILE A 174 0.96 -14.54 3.81
C ILE A 174 -0.31 -14.33 4.60
N TYR A 175 -0.34 -14.88 5.81
CA TYR A 175 -1.41 -14.70 6.77
C TYR A 175 -0.88 -14.00 8.01
N ARG A 176 -1.58 -12.97 8.50
CA ARG A 176 -1.20 -12.20 9.69
C ARG A 176 0.21 -11.60 9.57
N GLY A 177 0.45 -10.74 8.58
CA GLY A 177 1.77 -10.20 8.22
C GLY A 177 2.49 -9.35 9.28
N GLY A 178 1.90 -9.15 10.45
CA GLY A 178 2.46 -8.26 11.47
C GLY A 178 2.08 -6.80 11.22
N HIS A 179 3.04 -5.89 11.30
CA HIS A 179 2.89 -4.49 10.94
C HIS A 179 2.78 -4.34 9.41
N PHE A 180 3.64 -5.01 8.66
CA PHE A 180 3.60 -5.11 7.20
C PHE A 180 3.66 -6.55 6.74
N GLY A 181 2.84 -6.91 5.75
CA GLY A 181 2.96 -8.20 5.07
C GLY A 181 4.27 -8.30 4.31
N ILE A 182 4.51 -7.35 3.40
CA ILE A 182 5.78 -7.18 2.69
C ILE A 182 6.14 -5.70 2.71
N ILE A 183 7.31 -5.35 3.21
CA ILE A 183 7.91 -4.04 3.01
C ILE A 183 9.17 -4.17 2.16
N MET A 184 9.28 -3.34 1.12
CA MET A 184 10.46 -3.23 0.27
C MET A 184 10.89 -1.77 0.20
N THR A 185 12.08 -1.45 0.69
CA THR A 185 12.60 -0.07 0.66
C THR A 185 13.87 0.01 -0.16
N GLY A 186 13.88 0.86 -1.19
CA GLY A 186 15.03 1.05 -2.08
C GLY A 186 15.37 -0.19 -2.92
N CYS A 187 14.39 -1.01 -3.24
CA CYS A 187 14.59 -2.22 -4.04
C CYS A 187 14.33 -1.94 -5.52
N ASP A 188 15.20 -2.46 -6.37
CA ASP A 188 15.13 -2.25 -7.83
C ASP A 188 14.97 -3.56 -8.61
N LEU A 189 14.40 -3.46 -9.83
CA LEU A 189 14.24 -4.58 -10.77
C LEU A 189 13.55 -5.79 -10.13
N SER A 190 12.43 -5.56 -9.46
CA SER A 190 11.77 -6.58 -8.64
C SER A 190 10.41 -6.97 -9.20
N THR A 191 9.99 -8.20 -8.92
CA THR A 191 8.69 -8.74 -9.31
C THR A 191 7.98 -9.37 -8.12
N ILE A 192 6.71 -9.00 -7.92
CA ILE A 192 5.77 -9.67 -7.01
C ILE A 192 4.64 -10.24 -7.88
N ASP A 193 4.46 -11.55 -7.87
CA ASP A 193 3.50 -12.22 -8.74
C ASP A 193 2.71 -13.31 -8.01
N ASN A 194 1.39 -13.30 -8.19
CA ASN A 194 0.48 -14.32 -7.64
C ASN A 194 0.64 -14.55 -6.11
N VAL A 195 0.87 -13.47 -5.37
CA VAL A 195 0.93 -13.51 -3.90
C VAL A 195 -0.46 -13.26 -3.32
N THR A 196 -0.82 -14.07 -2.32
CA THR A 196 -2.05 -13.87 -1.53
C THR A 196 -1.67 -13.35 -0.15
N ILE A 197 -2.22 -12.20 0.25
CA ILE A 197 -2.04 -11.63 1.61
C ILE A 197 -3.39 -11.48 2.29
N ASP A 198 -3.52 -11.99 3.50
CA ASP A 198 -4.66 -11.75 4.39
C ASP A 198 -4.13 -11.31 5.75
N THR A 199 -4.16 -10.02 5.99
CA THR A 199 -3.58 -9.39 7.19
C THR A 199 -4.44 -8.21 7.65
N ASN A 200 -4.18 -7.69 8.85
CA ASN A 200 -4.93 -6.56 9.38
C ASN A 200 -4.39 -5.20 8.93
N ARG A 201 -3.07 -5.08 8.82
CA ARG A 201 -2.38 -3.84 8.46
C ARG A 201 -1.87 -3.91 7.01
N ASP A 202 -0.95 -3.03 6.63
CA ASP A 202 -0.46 -2.91 5.25
C ASP A 202 -0.11 -4.27 4.62
N GLY A 203 -0.61 -4.49 3.42
CA GLY A 203 -0.30 -5.69 2.64
C GLY A 203 1.07 -5.60 1.99
N PHE A 204 1.17 -4.78 0.95
CA PHE A 204 2.42 -4.42 0.28
C PHE A 204 2.76 -2.96 0.54
N ASP A 205 3.89 -2.73 1.14
CA ASP A 205 4.49 -1.41 1.33
C ASP A 205 5.75 -1.30 0.48
N ILE A 206 5.68 -0.52 -0.59
CA ILE A 206 6.72 -0.38 -1.62
C ILE A 206 7.28 1.03 -1.55
N ASP A 207 8.45 1.18 -0.96
CA ASP A 207 9.03 2.45 -0.58
C ASP A 207 10.34 2.73 -1.32
N CYS A 208 10.49 3.89 -1.93
CA CYS A 208 11.73 4.30 -2.62
C CYS A 208 12.20 3.30 -3.71
N CYS A 209 11.30 2.54 -4.30
CA CYS A 209 11.59 1.46 -5.23
C CYS A 209 11.50 1.89 -6.70
N LYS A 210 12.20 1.16 -7.59
CA LYS A 210 12.20 1.45 -9.03
C LYS A 210 12.13 0.17 -9.88
N TYR A 211 11.51 0.31 -11.05
CA TYR A 211 11.44 -0.78 -12.05
C TYR A 211 10.83 -2.05 -11.46
N MET A 212 9.62 -1.95 -10.91
CA MET A 212 8.91 -3.07 -10.32
C MET A 212 7.66 -3.46 -11.11
N THR A 213 7.35 -4.74 -11.06
CA THR A 213 6.06 -5.29 -11.51
C THR A 213 5.37 -5.99 -10.35
N ILE A 214 4.09 -5.65 -10.10
CA ILE A 214 3.24 -6.29 -9.10
C ILE A 214 1.99 -6.78 -9.84
N THR A 215 1.75 -8.09 -9.86
CA THR A 215 0.68 -8.64 -10.68
C THR A 215 0.00 -9.86 -10.07
N ASN A 216 -1.25 -10.11 -10.46
CA ASN A 216 -2.03 -11.31 -10.11
C ASN A 216 -2.22 -11.52 -8.59
N CYS A 217 -2.09 -10.49 -7.77
CA CYS A 217 -2.12 -10.61 -6.30
C CYS A 217 -3.55 -10.51 -5.74
N LYS A 218 -3.79 -11.15 -4.59
CA LYS A 218 -5.01 -11.04 -3.79
C LYS A 218 -4.63 -10.48 -2.43
N ILE A 219 -5.18 -9.33 -2.08
CA ILE A 219 -4.71 -8.56 -0.92
C ILE A 219 -5.92 -8.15 -0.08
N ASN A 220 -5.97 -8.68 1.14
CA ASN A 220 -7.01 -8.36 2.11
C ASN A 220 -6.42 -7.67 3.33
N THR A 221 -6.83 -6.40 3.56
CA THR A 221 -6.32 -5.57 4.67
C THR A 221 -7.41 -4.63 5.18
N PRO A 222 -8.24 -5.07 6.13
CA PRO A 222 -9.40 -4.27 6.56
C PRO A 222 -9.02 -2.98 7.29
N SER A 223 -7.87 -2.93 7.94
CA SER A 223 -7.56 -1.81 8.86
C SER A 223 -6.51 -0.84 8.31
N ASP A 224 -5.86 -1.16 7.17
CA ASP A 224 -4.83 -0.31 6.57
C ASP A 224 -4.72 -0.53 5.05
N ASP A 225 -3.71 0.05 4.42
CA ASP A 225 -3.54 0.06 2.98
C ASP A 225 -3.22 -1.34 2.42
N ALA A 226 -3.89 -1.76 1.36
CA ALA A 226 -3.66 -3.08 0.76
C ALA A 226 -2.37 -3.10 -0.07
N LEU A 227 -2.21 -2.11 -0.92
CA LEU A 227 -1.02 -1.89 -1.71
C LEU A 227 -0.71 -0.41 -1.69
N VAL A 228 0.41 -0.05 -1.08
CA VAL A 228 0.84 1.33 -0.96
C VAL A 228 2.23 1.53 -1.55
N LEU A 229 2.38 2.58 -2.34
CA LEU A 229 3.68 3.08 -2.77
C LEU A 229 4.03 4.28 -1.89
N LYS A 230 5.23 4.27 -1.34
CA LYS A 230 5.78 5.35 -0.54
C LYS A 230 7.08 5.86 -1.13
N SER A 231 7.49 7.01 -0.67
CA SER A 231 8.76 7.63 -1.03
C SER A 231 9.31 8.34 0.19
N SER A 232 9.56 7.54 1.24
CA SER A 232 9.92 8.00 2.58
C SER A 232 11.37 8.48 2.69
N TYR A 233 11.72 9.00 3.84
CA TYR A 233 13.09 9.35 4.17
C TYR A 233 13.88 8.20 4.82
N ALA A 234 13.37 6.96 4.73
CA ALA A 234 13.99 5.75 5.33
C ALA A 234 15.42 5.48 4.83
N LEU A 235 15.75 5.91 3.62
CA LEU A 235 17.11 5.83 3.08
C LEU A 235 17.99 7.04 3.44
N LYS A 236 17.57 7.90 4.38
CA LYS A 236 18.26 9.13 4.83
C LYS A 236 18.42 10.18 3.72
N LYS A 237 17.64 10.04 2.66
CA LYS A 237 17.56 10.95 1.52
C LYS A 237 16.22 10.75 0.83
N ALA A 238 15.75 11.78 0.15
CA ALA A 238 14.60 11.69 -0.72
C ALA A 238 14.95 10.83 -1.96
N VAL A 239 14.16 9.78 -2.21
CA VAL A 239 14.33 8.88 -3.36
C VAL A 239 12.97 8.68 -4.02
N VAL A 240 12.86 9.01 -5.28
CA VAL A 240 11.60 8.84 -6.03
C VAL A 240 11.23 7.37 -6.18
N THR A 241 9.96 7.06 -5.97
CA THR A 241 9.37 5.76 -6.33
C THR A 241 8.85 5.85 -7.75
N GLU A 242 9.44 5.08 -8.68
CA GLU A 242 9.19 5.28 -10.10
C GLU A 242 9.26 4.01 -10.95
N HIS A 243 8.60 4.08 -12.14
CA HIS A 243 8.57 2.98 -13.11
C HIS A 243 7.97 1.69 -12.52
N ILE A 244 6.78 1.81 -11.93
CA ILE A 244 6.07 0.70 -11.29
C ILE A 244 4.80 0.37 -12.08
N ALA A 245 4.67 -0.89 -12.49
CA ALA A 245 3.48 -1.42 -13.13
C ALA A 245 2.74 -2.37 -12.20
N ILE A 246 1.45 -2.10 -11.97
CA ILE A 246 0.58 -2.90 -11.10
C ILE A 246 -0.62 -3.36 -11.90
N SER A 247 -0.93 -4.67 -11.88
CA SER A 247 -2.05 -5.18 -12.68
C SER A 247 -2.68 -6.46 -12.13
N ASN A 248 -3.93 -6.70 -12.52
CA ASN A 248 -4.64 -7.96 -12.25
C ASN A 248 -4.73 -8.29 -10.76
N CYS A 249 -4.86 -7.31 -9.88
CA CYS A 249 -4.95 -7.51 -8.44
C CYS A 249 -6.39 -7.43 -7.93
N ASN A 250 -6.70 -8.25 -6.94
CA ASN A 250 -7.95 -8.15 -6.17
C ASN A 250 -7.62 -7.57 -4.80
N ILE A 251 -8.24 -6.46 -4.46
CA ILE A 251 -8.01 -5.69 -3.23
C ILE A 251 -9.29 -5.72 -2.41
N THR A 252 -9.20 -6.10 -1.13
CA THR A 252 -10.37 -6.27 -0.28
C THR A 252 -10.14 -5.81 1.16
N GLY A 253 -11.23 -5.50 1.87
CA GLY A 253 -11.25 -5.12 3.28
C GLY A 253 -12.13 -6.06 4.12
N PHE A 254 -12.07 -7.37 3.89
CA PHE A 254 -12.75 -8.34 4.73
C PHE A 254 -12.04 -8.50 6.08
N LYS A 255 -12.79 -8.93 7.08
CA LYS A 255 -12.20 -9.33 8.36
C LYS A 255 -11.03 -10.31 8.14
N CYS A 256 -9.89 -10.02 8.76
CA CYS A 256 -8.66 -10.80 8.59
C CYS A 256 -8.89 -12.30 8.84
N GLY A 257 -8.45 -13.12 7.90
CA GLY A 257 -8.59 -14.58 7.86
C GLY A 257 -9.79 -15.06 7.06
N THR A 258 -10.80 -14.21 6.84
CA THR A 258 -12.04 -14.66 6.19
C THR A 258 -11.96 -14.71 4.66
N MET A 259 -10.97 -14.06 4.07
CA MET A 259 -10.64 -14.28 2.67
C MET A 259 -10.03 -15.67 2.47
N LEU A 260 -9.12 -16.09 3.35
CA LEU A 260 -8.44 -17.39 3.24
C LEU A 260 -9.34 -18.57 3.59
N ASP A 261 -10.30 -18.42 4.51
CA ASP A 261 -11.24 -19.49 4.87
C ASP A 261 -12.48 -19.54 3.96
N GLY A 262 -12.61 -18.56 3.04
CA GLY A 262 -13.69 -18.49 2.06
C GLY A 262 -15.04 -17.99 2.60
N THR A 263 -15.09 -17.45 3.81
CA THR A 263 -16.33 -16.90 4.40
C THR A 263 -16.60 -15.47 4.02
N TYR A 264 -15.57 -14.70 3.59
CA TYR A 264 -15.66 -13.33 3.06
C TYR A 264 -16.50 -12.39 3.93
N ILE A 265 -16.28 -12.39 5.25
CA ILE A 265 -17.04 -11.59 6.20
C ILE A 265 -16.56 -10.14 6.13
N PRO A 266 -17.43 -9.15 5.82
CA PRO A 266 -17.06 -7.75 5.88
C PRO A 266 -16.55 -7.36 7.28
N GLU A 267 -15.59 -6.45 7.37
CA GLU A 267 -15.20 -5.89 8.66
C GLU A 267 -16.38 -5.10 9.25
N PRO A 268 -16.88 -5.45 10.42
CA PRO A 268 -18.23 -5.03 10.85
C PRO A 268 -18.33 -3.56 11.28
N VAL A 269 -17.24 -2.90 11.63
CA VAL A 269 -17.33 -1.54 12.20
C VAL A 269 -16.06 -0.74 11.96
N GLY A 270 -16.20 0.52 11.64
CA GLY A 270 -15.20 1.56 11.76
C GLY A 270 -14.57 1.93 10.43
N TRP A 271 -13.32 2.27 10.49
CA TRP A 271 -12.52 2.64 9.34
C TRP A 271 -12.10 1.38 8.59
N VAL A 272 -12.75 1.08 7.46
CA VAL A 272 -12.29 0.06 6.52
C VAL A 272 -11.37 0.75 5.52
N CYS A 273 -10.17 0.24 5.37
CA CYS A 273 -9.17 0.77 4.45
C CYS A 273 -9.06 -0.07 3.17
N GLY A 274 -8.20 -1.07 3.11
CA GLY A 274 -8.10 -1.98 1.99
C GLY A 274 -7.97 -1.27 0.64
N ARG A 275 -7.13 -0.25 0.52
CA ARG A 275 -7.06 0.63 -0.66
C ARG A 275 -5.74 0.52 -1.42
N PHE A 276 -5.72 1.06 -2.63
CA PHE A 276 -4.47 1.42 -3.30
C PHE A 276 -4.10 2.85 -2.94
N LYS A 277 -2.83 3.07 -2.56
CA LYS A 277 -2.38 4.38 -2.12
C LYS A 277 -1.01 4.77 -2.67
N LEU A 278 -0.85 6.05 -2.99
CA LEU A 278 0.43 6.75 -3.09
C LEU A 278 0.54 7.67 -1.86
N GLY A 279 1.53 7.45 -1.02
CA GLY A 279 1.66 8.20 0.25
C GLY A 279 1.52 7.32 1.49
N THR A 280 1.47 7.88 2.68
CA THR A 280 1.53 9.32 3.03
C THR A 280 2.96 9.86 2.98
N GLU A 281 3.97 9.01 3.30
CA GLU A 281 5.39 9.38 3.17
C GLU A 281 5.72 9.60 1.69
N SER A 282 6.03 10.86 1.33
CA SER A 282 6.15 11.29 -0.08
C SER A 282 7.34 12.23 -0.35
N ASN A 283 8.40 12.16 0.45
CA ASN A 283 9.57 13.04 0.35
C ASN A 283 10.28 13.02 -1.02
N GLY A 284 10.37 11.87 -1.66
CA GLY A 284 10.97 11.74 -2.99
C GLY A 284 9.99 11.85 -4.14
N GLY A 285 8.70 11.70 -3.84
CA GLY A 285 7.62 11.73 -4.83
C GLY A 285 7.47 10.44 -5.64
N TYR A 286 6.59 10.50 -6.65
CA TYR A 286 6.17 9.37 -7.48
C TYR A 286 6.24 9.74 -8.95
N ARG A 287 6.70 8.82 -9.80
CA ARG A 287 6.75 9.08 -11.24
C ARG A 287 6.57 7.83 -12.08
N ASN A 288 5.80 7.94 -13.17
CA ASN A 288 5.61 6.84 -14.12
C ASN A 288 5.02 5.59 -13.45
N ILE A 289 3.85 5.73 -12.82
CA ILE A 289 3.13 4.66 -12.13
C ILE A 289 1.91 4.28 -12.95
N ALA A 290 1.70 2.99 -13.18
CA ALA A 290 0.51 2.46 -13.84
C ALA A 290 -0.19 1.43 -12.97
N LEU A 291 -1.52 1.59 -12.77
CA LEU A 291 -2.41 0.62 -12.13
C LEU A 291 -3.51 0.25 -13.11
N THR A 292 -3.70 -1.05 -13.40
CA THR A 292 -4.73 -1.47 -14.35
C THR A 292 -5.34 -2.85 -14.05
N ASN A 293 -6.56 -3.08 -14.54
CA ASN A 293 -7.26 -4.37 -14.43
C ASN A 293 -7.39 -4.87 -12.99
N CYS A 294 -7.75 -4.01 -12.05
CA CYS A 294 -7.87 -4.36 -10.64
C CYS A 294 -9.33 -4.29 -10.16
N THR A 295 -9.64 -5.10 -9.16
CA THR A 295 -10.94 -5.10 -8.50
C THR A 295 -10.80 -4.73 -7.02
N PHE A 296 -11.77 -3.98 -6.51
CA PHE A 296 -11.81 -3.55 -5.11
C PHE A 296 -13.16 -3.94 -4.50
N MET A 297 -13.14 -4.43 -3.27
CA MET A 297 -14.37 -4.74 -2.54
C MET A 297 -14.21 -4.45 -1.04
N TYR A 298 -15.20 -3.76 -0.45
CA TYR A 298 -15.12 -3.27 0.93
C TYR A 298 -13.83 -2.46 1.15
N SER A 299 -13.61 -1.46 0.31
CA SER A 299 -12.35 -0.74 0.17
C SER A 299 -12.57 0.77 0.20
N SER A 300 -11.58 1.53 0.60
CA SER A 300 -11.56 2.99 0.46
C SER A 300 -11.03 3.46 -0.91
N GLY A 301 -11.03 2.60 -1.92
CA GLY A 301 -10.72 2.96 -3.31
C GLY A 301 -9.26 3.35 -3.57
N LEU A 302 -9.09 4.50 -4.21
CA LEU A 302 -7.79 5.04 -4.65
C LEU A 302 -7.44 6.30 -3.87
N ALA A 303 -6.24 6.38 -3.30
CA ALA A 303 -5.76 7.55 -2.56
C ALA A 303 -4.38 7.99 -3.06
N PHE A 304 -4.26 9.22 -3.57
CA PHE A 304 -3.01 9.82 -4.05
C PHE A 304 -2.70 11.05 -3.22
N GLU A 305 -1.72 10.91 -2.33
CA GLU A 305 -1.42 11.87 -1.27
C GLU A 305 0.05 12.32 -1.35
N GLU A 306 0.30 13.51 -1.92
CA GLU A 306 1.62 14.11 -1.98
C GLU A 306 1.71 15.26 -0.98
N VAL A 307 2.35 15.04 0.17
CA VAL A 307 2.30 15.98 1.30
C VAL A 307 3.64 16.26 1.99
N ASP A 308 4.73 15.61 1.54
CA ASP A 308 6.05 15.72 2.15
C ASP A 308 7.12 16.28 1.20
N GLN A 309 6.73 17.24 0.37
CA GLN A 309 7.64 18.01 -0.49
C GLN A 309 8.17 17.26 -1.73
N GLY A 310 7.59 16.11 -2.06
CA GLY A 310 7.86 15.40 -3.30
C GLY A 310 7.05 15.91 -4.50
N LYS A 311 7.20 15.20 -5.61
CA LYS A 311 6.45 15.46 -6.85
C LYS A 311 5.75 14.20 -7.31
N MET A 312 4.46 14.28 -7.56
CA MET A 312 3.67 13.19 -8.13
C MET A 312 3.41 13.49 -9.62
N GLU A 313 3.95 12.66 -10.51
CA GLU A 313 3.95 12.95 -11.96
C GLU A 313 3.70 11.69 -12.79
N ASN A 314 2.93 11.81 -13.87
CA ASN A 314 2.69 10.73 -14.85
C ASN A 314 2.08 9.48 -14.19
N ILE A 315 0.90 9.64 -13.60
CA ILE A 315 0.15 8.55 -12.95
C ILE A 315 -1.01 8.14 -13.85
N VAL A 316 -1.10 6.86 -14.17
CA VAL A 316 -2.20 6.31 -14.98
C VAL A 316 -2.92 5.20 -14.23
N VAL A 317 -4.25 5.33 -14.11
CA VAL A 317 -5.12 4.27 -13.57
C VAL A 317 -6.20 3.95 -14.60
N SER A 318 -6.42 2.65 -14.84
CA SER A 318 -7.45 2.25 -15.81
C SER A 318 -8.04 0.87 -15.55
N ASN A 319 -9.26 0.64 -16.05
CA ASN A 319 -9.94 -0.65 -15.99
C ASN A 319 -10.13 -1.13 -14.55
N ILE A 320 -10.82 -0.35 -13.74
CA ILE A 320 -11.05 -0.63 -12.33
C ILE A 320 -12.52 -0.91 -12.09
N THR A 321 -12.82 -1.95 -11.34
CA THR A 321 -14.13 -2.18 -10.76
C THR A 321 -14.07 -2.11 -9.25
N MET A 322 -15.08 -1.47 -8.63
CA MET A 322 -15.17 -1.36 -7.18
C MET A 322 -16.59 -1.71 -6.73
N SER A 323 -16.72 -2.30 -5.55
CA SER A 323 -18.02 -2.51 -4.90
C SER A 323 -17.90 -2.31 -3.39
N HIS A 324 -18.99 -1.82 -2.77
CA HIS A 324 -19.01 -1.48 -1.35
C HIS A 324 -17.85 -0.55 -0.98
N VAL A 325 -17.79 0.61 -1.65
CA VAL A 325 -16.72 1.59 -1.48
C VAL A 325 -16.98 2.42 -0.23
N HIS A 326 -16.03 2.38 0.70
CA HIS A 326 -16.05 3.18 1.91
C HIS A 326 -15.34 4.52 1.69
N HIS A 327 -15.85 5.59 2.26
CA HIS A 327 -15.30 6.95 2.29
C HIS A 327 -15.24 7.65 0.92
N TYR A 328 -14.46 7.18 -0.05
CA TYR A 328 -14.31 7.82 -1.36
C TYR A 328 -13.76 6.82 -2.40
N PRO A 329 -14.28 6.83 -3.64
CA PRO A 329 -13.73 5.98 -4.70
C PRO A 329 -12.38 6.48 -5.23
N ILE A 330 -12.21 7.80 -5.30
CA ILE A 330 -11.00 8.45 -5.83
C ILE A 330 -10.70 9.67 -4.96
N TYR A 331 -9.50 9.73 -4.41
CA TYR A 331 -8.97 10.84 -3.63
C TYR A 331 -7.60 11.24 -4.13
N ILE A 332 -7.43 12.49 -4.55
CA ILE A 332 -6.16 13.07 -4.99
C ILE A 332 -5.93 14.34 -4.19
N THR A 333 -4.82 14.44 -3.48
CA THR A 333 -4.52 15.63 -2.68
C THR A 333 -3.04 15.97 -2.66
N THR A 334 -2.76 17.26 -2.55
CA THR A 334 -1.46 17.77 -2.12
C THR A 334 -1.60 18.48 -0.78
N GLY A 335 -0.50 18.60 -0.05
CA GLY A 335 -0.48 19.25 1.26
C GLY A 335 0.93 19.69 1.65
N CYS A 336 1.05 20.18 2.88
CA CYS A 336 2.32 20.66 3.43
C CYS A 336 2.60 20.07 4.83
N ARG A 337 2.40 18.75 4.98
CA ARG A 337 2.79 18.03 6.19
C ARG A 337 4.30 18.16 6.42
N ASN A 338 5.07 18.15 5.32
CA ASN A 338 6.50 18.43 5.26
C ASN A 338 7.32 17.64 6.30
N ARG A 339 7.04 16.34 6.40
CA ARG A 339 7.75 15.44 7.31
C ARG A 339 9.12 15.07 6.72
N GLY A 340 10.08 15.96 6.84
CA GLY A 340 11.41 15.84 6.23
C GLY A 340 12.37 16.93 6.68
N PRO A 341 13.57 17.02 6.06
CA PRO A 341 14.56 18.03 6.38
C PRO A 341 14.02 19.45 6.18
N LYS A 342 14.26 20.32 7.15
CA LYS A 342 13.79 21.73 7.11
C LYS A 342 14.42 22.56 6.00
N GLU A 343 15.55 22.10 5.46
CA GLU A 343 16.26 22.74 4.35
C GLU A 343 15.55 22.52 3.01
N VAL A 344 14.68 21.53 2.91
CA VAL A 344 13.82 21.33 1.73
C VAL A 344 12.67 22.31 1.82
N THR A 345 12.62 23.26 0.92
CA THR A 345 11.60 24.33 0.88
C THR A 345 10.66 24.21 -0.30
N GLU A 346 10.93 23.31 -1.24
CA GLU A 346 10.05 23.07 -2.38
C GLU A 346 8.72 22.50 -1.88
N PRO A 347 7.59 23.03 -2.37
CA PRO A 347 6.29 22.51 -1.96
C PRO A 347 5.98 21.16 -2.63
N SER A 348 5.13 20.37 -2.01
CA SER A 348 4.52 19.19 -2.64
C SER A 348 3.76 19.62 -3.91
N SER A 349 3.88 18.83 -4.97
CA SER A 349 3.16 19.12 -6.23
C SER A 349 2.67 17.84 -6.91
N ALA A 350 1.59 17.97 -7.68
CA ALA A 350 1.04 16.85 -8.45
C ALA A 350 0.61 17.31 -9.84
N ARG A 351 0.89 16.46 -10.86
CA ARG A 351 0.50 16.76 -12.24
C ARG A 351 0.43 15.50 -13.12
N ASP A 352 -0.29 15.64 -14.22
CA ASP A 352 -0.38 14.61 -15.25
C ASP A 352 -0.92 13.29 -14.71
N ILE A 353 -2.14 13.35 -14.12
CA ILE A 353 -2.83 12.22 -13.52
C ILE A 353 -4.04 11.86 -14.39
N GLN A 354 -4.07 10.64 -14.88
CA GLN A 354 -5.17 10.12 -15.71
C GLN A 354 -5.85 8.93 -15.03
N ILE A 355 -7.17 9.01 -14.85
CA ILE A 355 -8.00 7.92 -14.33
C ILE A 355 -9.13 7.65 -15.33
N SER A 356 -9.23 6.40 -15.81
CA SER A 356 -10.18 6.04 -16.85
C SER A 356 -10.76 4.64 -16.70
N ASN A 357 -11.95 4.42 -17.27
CA ASN A 357 -12.62 3.12 -17.26
C ASN A 357 -12.83 2.60 -15.84
N VAL A 358 -13.55 3.36 -15.01
CA VAL A 358 -13.85 3.00 -13.62
C VAL A 358 -15.35 2.78 -13.47
N ILE A 359 -15.72 1.67 -12.86
CA ILE A 359 -17.11 1.42 -12.40
C ILE A 359 -17.05 1.16 -10.89
N ALA A 360 -17.84 1.90 -10.11
CA ALA A 360 -17.99 1.65 -8.69
C ALA A 360 -19.47 1.65 -8.30
N ASP A 361 -19.88 0.65 -7.56
CA ASP A 361 -21.22 0.53 -7.00
C ASP A 361 -21.21 0.53 -5.47
N ASP A 362 -22.38 0.79 -4.89
CA ASP A 362 -22.55 0.83 -3.43
C ASP A 362 -21.50 1.70 -2.72
N CYS A 363 -21.23 2.89 -3.29
CA CYS A 363 -20.36 3.88 -2.64
C CYS A 363 -21.09 4.51 -1.46
N ASP A 364 -20.39 4.69 -0.35
CA ASP A 364 -20.96 5.21 0.90
C ASP A 364 -21.72 6.54 0.72
N SER A 365 -22.63 6.79 1.65
CA SER A 365 -23.30 8.09 1.77
C SER A 365 -22.27 9.19 1.95
N LEU A 366 -22.53 10.33 1.32
CA LEU A 366 -21.69 11.53 1.41
C LEU A 366 -20.26 11.35 0.83
N CYS A 367 -20.03 10.24 0.15
CA CYS A 367 -18.85 9.95 -0.66
C CYS A 367 -18.83 10.81 -1.94
N SER A 368 -17.66 11.05 -2.52
CA SER A 368 -17.47 11.69 -3.84
C SER A 368 -16.06 11.45 -4.35
N ILE A 369 -15.79 11.77 -5.62
CA ILE A 369 -14.42 12.00 -6.08
C ILE A 369 -13.92 13.31 -5.46
N ILE A 370 -12.69 13.32 -4.96
CA ILE A 370 -12.07 14.49 -4.33
C ILE A 370 -10.72 14.77 -4.99
N VAL A 371 -10.54 16.00 -5.50
CA VAL A 371 -9.26 16.47 -6.07
C VAL A 371 -8.92 17.82 -5.45
N THR A 372 -7.95 17.86 -4.53
CA THR A 372 -7.64 19.07 -3.77
C THR A 372 -6.15 19.39 -3.77
N GLY A 373 -5.79 20.48 -4.45
CA GLY A 373 -4.46 21.07 -4.38
C GLY A 373 -4.29 22.03 -3.19
N MET A 374 -3.16 22.73 -3.17
CA MET A 374 -2.90 23.85 -2.28
C MET A 374 -3.10 25.18 -3.01
N PRO A 375 -3.50 26.27 -2.33
CA PRO A 375 -3.78 27.56 -2.99
C PRO A 375 -2.62 28.07 -3.86
N ASP A 376 -1.39 28.01 -3.35
CA ASP A 376 -0.21 28.52 -4.04
C ASP A 376 0.43 27.49 -5.00
N VAL A 377 0.04 26.21 -4.87
CA VAL A 377 0.58 25.10 -5.67
C VAL A 377 -0.56 24.18 -6.10
N PRO A 378 -1.34 24.58 -7.10
CA PRO A 378 -2.47 23.77 -7.57
C PRO A 378 -1.99 22.45 -8.20
N ILE A 379 -2.89 21.47 -8.21
CA ILE A 379 -2.71 20.25 -8.99
C ILE A 379 -2.90 20.59 -10.48
N HIS A 380 -2.04 20.04 -11.35
CA HIS A 380 -2.11 20.30 -12.78
C HIS A 380 -2.50 19.05 -13.58
N ASN A 381 -3.32 19.25 -14.62
CA ASN A 381 -3.61 18.26 -15.65
C ASN A 381 -4.18 16.95 -15.06
N VAL A 382 -5.44 16.96 -14.68
CA VAL A 382 -6.17 15.77 -14.21
C VAL A 382 -7.22 15.39 -15.26
N TRP A 383 -7.18 14.14 -15.73
CA TRP A 383 -8.15 13.58 -16.67
C TRP A 383 -8.97 12.49 -15.99
N LEU A 384 -10.29 12.67 -15.99
CA LEU A 384 -11.28 11.72 -15.49
C LEU A 384 -12.19 11.30 -16.66
N SER A 385 -12.07 10.07 -17.14
CA SER A 385 -12.79 9.64 -18.35
C SER A 385 -13.41 8.26 -18.24
N ASN A 386 -14.62 8.10 -18.82
CA ASN A 386 -15.38 6.85 -18.80
C ASN A 386 -15.54 6.29 -17.37
N ILE A 387 -16.13 7.09 -16.48
CA ILE A 387 -16.32 6.77 -15.06
C ILE A 387 -17.81 6.65 -14.74
N ARG A 388 -18.20 5.60 -14.06
CA ARG A 388 -19.58 5.36 -13.58
C ARG A 388 -19.57 5.06 -12.10
N LEU A 389 -20.16 5.93 -11.29
CA LEU A 389 -20.23 5.81 -9.84
C LEU A 389 -21.67 5.83 -9.34
N TYR A 390 -22.00 4.89 -8.47
CA TYR A 390 -23.31 4.74 -7.85
C TYR A 390 -23.17 4.92 -6.34
N PHE A 391 -23.73 6.04 -5.84
CA PHE A 391 -23.63 6.45 -4.44
C PHE A 391 -24.89 6.10 -3.66
N LYS A 392 -24.79 5.88 -2.38
CA LYS A 392 -25.95 5.75 -1.48
C LYS A 392 -26.74 7.07 -1.35
N GLY A 393 -26.09 8.19 -1.62
CA GLY A 393 -26.72 9.51 -1.54
C GLY A 393 -27.16 9.90 -0.13
N GLY A 394 -28.08 10.84 -0.02
CA GLY A 394 -28.63 11.33 1.25
C GLY A 394 -28.00 12.63 1.75
N GLY A 395 -27.27 13.36 0.89
CA GLY A 395 -26.76 14.69 1.21
C GLY A 395 -27.87 15.73 1.36
N THR A 396 -27.74 16.63 2.34
CA THR A 396 -28.71 17.69 2.59
C THR A 396 -28.24 19.03 2.01
N ARG A 397 -29.14 20.01 1.86
CA ARG A 397 -28.79 21.36 1.36
C ARG A 397 -27.78 22.08 2.24
N GLU A 398 -27.80 21.81 3.54
CA GLU A 398 -26.88 22.43 4.48
C GLU A 398 -25.42 21.99 4.27
N LEU A 399 -25.19 20.80 3.67
CA LEU A 399 -23.86 20.30 3.38
C LEU A 399 -23.16 21.10 2.29
N VAL A 400 -23.90 21.70 1.36
CA VAL A 400 -23.34 22.54 0.27
C VAL A 400 -22.58 23.74 0.84
N ASN A 401 -23.04 24.28 1.94
CA ASN A 401 -22.45 25.46 2.57
C ASN A 401 -21.49 25.16 3.71
N LYS A 402 -21.22 23.86 3.97
CA LYS A 402 -20.22 23.50 4.95
C LYS A 402 -18.82 23.65 4.37
N GLU A 403 -17.93 24.24 5.15
CA GLU A 403 -16.54 24.37 4.79
C GLU A 403 -15.90 22.99 4.64
N TYR A 404 -15.29 22.72 3.48
CA TYR A 404 -14.32 21.67 3.30
C TYR A 404 -12.94 22.28 3.55
N ARG A 405 -12.32 21.96 4.68
CA ARG A 405 -11.09 22.61 5.15
C ARG A 405 -9.91 22.31 4.25
N GLU A 406 -8.96 23.25 4.19
CA GLU A 406 -7.69 23.03 3.53
C GLU A 406 -6.91 21.88 4.16
N GLN A 407 -6.23 21.10 3.32
CA GLN A 407 -5.37 20.02 3.78
C GLN A 407 -4.25 20.54 4.68
N GLY A 408 -3.53 21.55 4.23
CA GLY A 408 -2.45 22.19 4.98
C GLY A 408 -1.45 21.19 5.56
N THR A 409 -1.14 21.32 6.84
CA THR A 409 -0.21 20.44 7.57
C THR A 409 -0.87 19.20 8.18
N ASN A 410 -2.18 19.00 7.96
CA ASN A 410 -2.91 17.87 8.53
C ASN A 410 -2.50 16.53 7.88
N TYR A 411 -2.81 15.44 8.57
CA TYR A 411 -2.76 14.12 7.95
C TYR A 411 -3.79 14.05 6.82
N PRO A 412 -3.43 13.60 5.59
CA PRO A 412 -4.23 13.78 4.39
C PRO A 412 -5.37 12.77 4.26
N GLU A 413 -6.27 12.75 5.21
CA GLU A 413 -7.48 11.93 5.12
C GLU A 413 -8.72 12.82 4.99
N PRO A 414 -9.62 12.57 4.03
CA PRO A 414 -10.81 13.41 3.79
C PRO A 414 -11.66 13.66 5.02
N LYS A 415 -11.74 12.69 5.93
CA LYS A 415 -12.49 12.83 7.19
C LYS A 415 -12.04 14.01 8.05
N PHE A 416 -10.81 14.48 7.92
CA PHE A 416 -10.31 15.64 8.67
C PHE A 416 -10.65 16.96 8.00
N ALA A 417 -10.92 16.95 6.69
CA ALA A 417 -11.35 18.13 5.93
C ALA A 417 -12.85 18.42 6.08
N GLY A 418 -13.67 17.40 6.23
CA GLY A 418 -15.12 17.52 6.37
C GLY A 418 -15.90 16.77 5.28
N TRP A 419 -17.17 17.12 5.15
CA TRP A 419 -18.03 16.58 4.10
C TRP A 419 -17.87 17.40 2.81
N THR A 420 -17.79 16.74 1.66
CA THR A 420 -17.71 17.45 0.38
C THR A 420 -19.03 18.13 0.04
N PRO A 421 -18.99 19.33 -0.57
CA PRO A 421 -20.18 20.03 -1.01
C PRO A 421 -20.83 19.41 -2.25
N ALA A 422 -20.19 18.43 -2.90
CA ALA A 422 -20.68 17.71 -4.08
C ALA A 422 -20.95 16.24 -3.76
N TYR A 423 -21.90 15.63 -4.47
CA TYR A 423 -22.10 14.18 -4.36
C TYR A 423 -21.24 13.37 -5.35
N GLY A 424 -20.87 13.95 -6.49
CA GLY A 424 -20.10 13.25 -7.54
C GLY A 424 -18.62 13.63 -7.54
N LEU A 425 -18.29 14.93 -7.70
CA LEU A 425 -16.92 15.42 -7.75
C LEU A 425 -16.78 16.76 -7.03
N TYR A 426 -15.85 16.84 -6.12
CA TYR A 426 -15.34 18.10 -5.55
C TYR A 426 -13.90 18.33 -5.99
N ALA A 427 -13.65 19.43 -6.68
CA ALA A 427 -12.30 19.84 -7.08
C ALA A 427 -11.96 21.22 -6.53
N ARG A 428 -10.73 21.37 -6.00
CA ARG A 428 -10.24 22.63 -5.44
C ARG A 428 -8.76 22.83 -5.72
N HIS A 429 -8.37 24.04 -6.10
CA HIS A 429 -7.02 24.41 -6.48
C HIS A 429 -6.43 23.48 -7.54
N VAL A 430 -7.09 23.44 -8.71
CA VAL A 430 -6.69 22.59 -9.85
C VAL A 430 -6.58 23.47 -11.10
N ARG A 431 -5.60 23.20 -11.96
CA ARG A 431 -5.44 23.79 -13.28
C ARG A 431 -5.37 22.70 -14.34
N GLY A 432 -6.26 22.73 -15.31
CA GLY A 432 -6.40 21.64 -16.30
C GLY A 432 -7.16 20.46 -15.75
N LEU A 433 -8.47 20.59 -15.51
CA LEU A 433 -9.37 19.51 -15.14
C LEU A 433 -10.23 19.10 -16.33
N HIS A 434 -10.08 17.86 -16.79
CA HIS A 434 -10.79 17.33 -17.94
C HIS A 434 -11.68 16.17 -17.53
N ILE A 435 -12.98 16.31 -17.74
CA ILE A 435 -14.02 15.33 -17.40
C ILE A 435 -14.68 14.90 -18.70
N SER A 436 -14.72 13.59 -19.00
CA SER A 436 -15.39 13.07 -20.21
C SER A 436 -16.07 11.72 -19.95
N ASP A 437 -17.28 11.56 -20.48
CA ASP A 437 -18.09 10.33 -20.34
C ASP A 437 -18.24 9.88 -18.88
N VAL A 438 -18.69 10.79 -18.01
CA VAL A 438 -18.85 10.52 -16.58
C VAL A 438 -20.32 10.42 -16.21
N THR A 439 -20.66 9.33 -15.54
CA THR A 439 -22.00 9.07 -15.00
C THR A 439 -21.98 8.99 -13.48
N PHE A 440 -22.77 9.81 -12.82
CA PHE A 440 -23.03 9.70 -11.38
C PHE A 440 -24.50 9.32 -11.15
N ARG A 441 -24.75 8.50 -10.15
CA ARG A 441 -26.11 8.11 -9.70
C ARG A 441 -26.13 8.05 -8.18
N TYR A 442 -27.32 8.19 -7.59
CA TYR A 442 -27.54 7.98 -6.16
C TYR A 442 -28.84 7.20 -5.91
N GLU A 443 -28.88 6.44 -4.84
CA GLU A 443 -30.06 5.66 -4.44
C GLU A 443 -31.10 6.51 -3.71
N ARG A 444 -30.63 7.35 -2.78
CA ARG A 444 -31.48 8.26 -2.00
C ARG A 444 -31.27 9.69 -2.48
N PRO A 445 -32.32 10.53 -2.47
CA PRO A 445 -32.17 11.93 -2.86
C PRO A 445 -30.97 12.59 -2.22
N ASP A 446 -30.17 13.27 -3.05
CA ASP A 446 -29.00 14.03 -2.60
C ASP A 446 -29.13 15.47 -3.09
N TYR A 447 -29.17 16.42 -2.16
CA TYR A 447 -29.38 17.83 -2.45
C TYR A 447 -28.09 18.62 -2.66
N ARG A 448 -26.95 17.93 -2.78
CA ARG A 448 -25.70 18.53 -3.21
C ARG A 448 -25.63 18.55 -4.75
N PRO A 449 -24.94 19.52 -5.35
CA PRO A 449 -24.58 19.49 -6.78
C PRO A 449 -23.82 18.20 -7.14
N ALA A 450 -23.87 17.82 -8.41
CA ALA A 450 -23.07 16.70 -8.90
C ALA A 450 -21.57 17.05 -8.92
N VAL A 451 -21.24 18.26 -9.34
CA VAL A 451 -19.86 18.76 -9.42
C VAL A 451 -19.77 20.13 -8.75
N VAL A 452 -18.77 20.29 -7.88
CA VAL A 452 -18.42 21.60 -7.31
C VAL A 452 -16.96 21.90 -7.59
N LEU A 453 -16.71 23.08 -8.18
CA LEU A 453 -15.41 23.59 -8.57
C LEU A 453 -15.07 24.83 -7.73
N ASP A 454 -13.98 24.74 -6.96
CA ASP A 454 -13.53 25.80 -6.05
C ASP A 454 -12.09 26.20 -6.40
N ASP A 455 -11.90 27.36 -7.02
CA ASP A 455 -10.61 27.77 -7.59
C ASP A 455 -10.03 26.74 -8.56
N VAL A 456 -10.77 26.45 -9.62
CA VAL A 456 -10.34 25.51 -10.67
C VAL A 456 -10.28 26.22 -12.01
N GLY A 457 -9.14 26.19 -12.68
CA GLY A 457 -8.92 26.80 -14.01
C GLY A 457 -8.76 25.75 -15.11
N ASP A 458 -9.00 26.16 -16.37
CA ASP A 458 -8.86 25.31 -17.56
C ASP A 458 -9.70 24.03 -17.47
N VAL A 459 -11.01 24.18 -17.22
CA VAL A 459 -11.95 23.08 -17.02
C VAL A 459 -12.67 22.76 -18.32
N THR A 460 -12.67 21.48 -18.70
CA THR A 460 -13.54 20.96 -19.76
C THR A 460 -14.41 19.84 -19.21
N ILE A 461 -15.72 19.90 -19.49
CA ILE A 461 -16.68 18.85 -19.13
C ILE A 461 -17.39 18.42 -20.40
N HIS A 462 -17.25 17.15 -20.75
CA HIS A 462 -17.90 16.57 -21.93
C HIS A 462 -18.69 15.32 -21.52
N ALA A 463 -19.99 15.27 -21.91
CA ALA A 463 -20.87 14.13 -21.62
C ALA A 463 -20.93 13.77 -20.13
N LEU A 464 -21.34 14.71 -19.28
CA LEU A 464 -21.62 14.49 -17.84
C LEU A 464 -23.10 14.12 -17.68
N ASP A 465 -23.35 12.86 -17.28
CA ASP A 465 -24.69 12.35 -16.97
C ASP A 465 -24.84 12.19 -15.44
N ALA A 466 -25.39 13.20 -14.80
CA ALA A 466 -25.50 13.28 -13.34
C ALA A 466 -26.82 13.96 -12.93
N PRO A 467 -27.80 13.22 -12.41
CA PRO A 467 -29.08 13.78 -11.98
C PRO A 467 -28.89 14.68 -10.76
N THR A 468 -29.78 15.66 -10.61
CA THR A 468 -29.86 16.53 -9.42
C THR A 468 -31.31 16.66 -8.98
N GLU A 469 -31.51 16.95 -7.71
CA GLU A 469 -32.84 17.24 -7.14
C GLU A 469 -33.38 18.61 -7.62
N ALA A 470 -34.68 18.79 -7.54
CA ALA A 470 -35.31 20.04 -7.97
C ALA A 470 -34.71 21.27 -7.29
N GLY A 471 -34.28 22.23 -8.11
CA GLY A 471 -33.64 23.45 -7.66
C GLY A 471 -32.18 23.29 -7.22
N VAL A 472 -31.53 22.21 -7.62
CA VAL A 472 -30.07 21.99 -7.43
C VAL A 472 -29.40 22.07 -8.80
N GLU A 473 -28.38 22.90 -8.94
CA GLU A 473 -27.56 22.98 -10.14
C GLU A 473 -26.66 21.74 -10.27
N GLN A 474 -26.43 21.28 -11.49
CA GLN A 474 -25.56 20.13 -11.76
C GLN A 474 -24.10 20.44 -11.49
N VAL A 475 -23.62 21.59 -11.97
CA VAL A 475 -22.25 22.07 -11.81
C VAL A 475 -22.29 23.43 -11.13
N VAL A 476 -21.59 23.57 -10.01
CA VAL A 476 -21.49 24.82 -9.26
C VAL A 476 -20.02 25.27 -9.19
N THR A 477 -19.78 26.54 -9.44
CA THR A 477 -18.48 27.17 -9.26
C THR A 477 -18.51 28.11 -8.07
N LEU A 478 -17.56 27.98 -7.15
CA LEU A 478 -17.50 28.82 -5.95
C LEU A 478 -16.56 30.02 -6.12
N SER A 479 -15.64 29.96 -7.08
CA SER A 479 -14.74 31.07 -7.44
C SER A 479 -15.21 31.75 -8.73
N SER A 480 -15.13 33.08 -8.78
CA SER A 480 -15.44 33.87 -9.99
C SER A 480 -14.46 33.67 -11.14
N GLU A 481 -13.29 33.09 -10.87
CA GLU A 481 -12.25 32.81 -11.88
C GLU A 481 -12.46 31.47 -12.60
N THR A 482 -13.33 30.61 -12.07
CA THR A 482 -13.65 29.32 -12.67
C THR A 482 -14.72 29.47 -13.73
N VAL A 483 -14.38 29.26 -14.98
CA VAL A 483 -15.34 29.22 -16.11
C VAL A 483 -15.17 27.88 -16.81
N PRO A 484 -16.00 26.87 -16.50
CA PRO A 484 -15.94 25.60 -17.20
C PRO A 484 -16.46 25.73 -18.64
N VAL A 485 -15.83 25.06 -19.58
CA VAL A 485 -16.35 24.82 -20.92
C VAL A 485 -17.05 23.48 -20.91
N ILE A 486 -18.37 23.51 -21.03
CA ILE A 486 -19.22 22.31 -20.99
C ILE A 486 -19.65 21.98 -22.42
N TYR A 487 -19.47 20.74 -22.80
CA TYR A 487 -19.94 20.17 -24.06
C TYR A 487 -20.95 19.04 -23.78
N ASP A 488 -22.04 19.03 -24.53
CA ASP A 488 -23.10 18.02 -24.45
C ASP A 488 -22.63 16.65 -24.97
#